data_ba1295fd320fc16316cb12d8cfb080e6
#
_entry.id   ba1295fd320fc16316cb12d8cfb080e6
#
_cell.length_a   1.000
_cell.length_b   1.000
_cell.length_c   1.000
_cell.angle_alpha   90.00
_cell.angle_beta   90.00
_cell.angle_gamma   90.00
#
_symmetry.space_group_name_H-M   'P 1'
#
loop_
_entity.id
_entity.type
_entity.pdbx_description
1 polymer ?
#
loop_
_entity_poly.entity_id
_entity_poly.type
_entity_poly.pdbx_seq_one_letter_code
_entity_poly.pdbx_strand_id
1 'polypeptide(L)'
;MVLLSMFVKNVNGSSRWPAPSGYTSWLDYWEKKSGKSVSICGAENCSKRNLVGAHVQKVYGTDKKYYITPLCSSCNQRTDEFDVVWDLIPVPSDL
;
A
#
# COMPACT_ATOMS: atom_id res chain seq x y z
N MET A 1 -0.38 18.01 -16.11
CA MET A 1 -0.53 16.58 -15.80
C MET A 1 -1.22 16.44 -14.46
N VAL A 2 -2.25 15.61 -14.40
CA VAL A 2 -3.00 15.38 -13.18
C VAL A 2 -2.39 14.17 -12.47
N LEU A 3 -2.02 14.35 -11.20
CA LEU A 3 -1.64 13.24 -10.34
C LEU A 3 -2.90 12.53 -9.90
N LEU A 4 -3.02 11.26 -10.24
CA LEU A 4 -4.14 10.45 -9.79
C LEU A 4 -3.78 9.89 -8.42
N SER A 5 -4.45 10.41 -7.38
CA SER A 5 -4.35 9.82 -6.05
C SER A 5 -5.55 8.92 -5.80
N MET A 6 -5.38 7.96 -4.90
CA MET A 6 -6.45 7.05 -4.50
C MET A 6 -6.73 7.23 -3.02
N PHE A 7 -8.00 7.35 -2.67
CA PHE A 7 -8.43 7.51 -1.28
C PHE A 7 -8.60 6.13 -0.67
N VAL A 8 -7.85 5.86 0.39
CA VAL A 8 -7.75 4.52 0.96
C VAL A 8 -7.82 4.57 2.48
N LYS A 9 -7.98 3.39 3.08
CA LYS A 9 -7.85 3.19 4.52
C LYS A 9 -7.01 1.95 4.77
N ASN A 10 -6.29 1.93 5.89
CA ASN A 10 -5.49 0.77 6.27
C ASN A 10 -6.39 -0.41 6.65
N VAL A 11 -5.91 -1.62 6.39
CA VAL A 11 -6.56 -2.85 6.80
C VAL A 11 -5.97 -3.26 8.15
N ASN A 12 -6.81 -3.29 9.17
CA ASN A 12 -6.38 -3.64 10.54
C ASN A 12 -5.99 -5.11 10.61
N GLY A 13 -4.93 -5.40 11.38
CA GLY A 13 -4.51 -6.76 11.65
C GLY A 13 -3.73 -7.44 10.54
N SER A 14 -3.44 -6.73 9.46
CA SER A 14 -2.77 -7.31 8.30
C SER A 14 -1.24 -7.40 8.45
N SER A 15 -0.66 -6.78 9.47
CA SER A 15 0.80 -6.78 9.66
C SER A 15 1.37 -8.19 9.87
N ARG A 16 0.54 -9.16 10.22
CA ARG A 16 0.96 -10.55 10.42
C ARG A 16 0.90 -11.40 9.16
N TRP A 17 0.37 -10.87 8.08
CA TRP A 17 0.24 -11.63 6.83
C TRP A 17 1.62 -11.78 6.19
N PRO A 18 2.07 -13.02 5.93
CA PRO A 18 3.36 -13.21 5.29
C PRO A 18 3.31 -12.79 3.83
N ALA A 19 4.46 -12.36 3.31
CA ALA A 19 4.57 -12.04 1.90
C ALA A 19 4.32 -13.30 1.08
N PRO A 20 3.84 -13.15 -0.18
CA PRO A 20 3.65 -14.29 -1.06
C PRO A 20 4.96 -15.03 -1.31
N SER A 21 4.86 -16.31 -1.61
CA SER A 21 6.02 -17.15 -1.90
C SER A 21 6.84 -16.53 -3.04
N GLY A 22 8.14 -16.48 -2.86
CA GLY A 22 9.04 -15.88 -3.84
C GLY A 22 9.38 -14.42 -3.61
N TYR A 23 8.78 -13.79 -2.59
CA TYR A 23 9.02 -12.39 -2.27
C TYR A 23 9.50 -12.27 -0.82
N THR A 24 10.42 -11.33 -0.58
CA THR A 24 11.01 -11.16 0.76
C THR A 24 10.12 -10.34 1.69
N SER A 25 9.22 -9.55 1.13
CA SER A 25 8.31 -8.69 1.89
C SER A 25 7.17 -8.24 0.98
N TRP A 26 6.13 -7.66 1.57
CA TRP A 26 5.07 -7.05 0.79
C TRP A 26 5.57 -5.86 -0.04
N LEU A 27 6.56 -5.12 0.46
CA LEU A 27 7.17 -4.04 -0.31
C LEU A 27 7.91 -4.59 -1.53
N ASP A 28 8.65 -5.70 -1.36
CA ASP A 28 9.32 -6.38 -2.46
C ASP A 28 8.30 -6.84 -3.51
N TYR A 29 7.18 -7.41 -3.06
CA TYR A 29 6.09 -7.82 -3.94
C TYR A 29 5.56 -6.63 -4.74
N TRP A 30 5.32 -5.49 -4.07
CA TRP A 30 4.85 -4.28 -4.74
C TRP A 30 5.84 -3.80 -5.79
N GLU A 31 7.13 -3.78 -5.47
CA GLU A 31 8.16 -3.31 -6.40
C GLU A 31 8.22 -4.17 -7.65
N LYS A 32 8.15 -5.49 -7.49
CA LYS A 32 8.23 -6.40 -8.63
C LYS A 32 6.97 -6.38 -9.47
N LYS A 33 5.81 -6.26 -8.86
CA LYS A 33 4.55 -6.24 -9.58
C LYS A 33 4.29 -4.90 -10.25
N SER A 34 4.68 -3.79 -9.63
CA SER A 34 4.49 -2.46 -10.21
C SER A 34 5.58 -2.11 -11.22
N GLY A 35 6.73 -2.77 -11.14
CA GLY A 35 7.90 -2.41 -11.93
C GLY A 35 8.55 -1.11 -11.47
N LYS A 36 8.22 -0.65 -10.27
CA LYS A 36 8.71 0.63 -9.73
C LYS A 36 9.44 0.42 -8.43
N SER A 37 10.37 1.31 -8.13
CA SER A 37 11.05 1.37 -6.84
C SER A 37 10.93 2.80 -6.33
N VAL A 38 10.39 2.96 -5.14
CA VAL A 38 10.15 4.29 -4.56
C VAL A 38 10.88 4.39 -3.23
N SER A 39 11.23 5.61 -2.84
CA SER A 39 12.01 5.85 -1.62
C SER A 39 11.27 6.69 -0.60
N ILE A 40 10.10 7.23 -0.93
CA ILE A 40 9.32 8.05 0.00
C ILE A 40 7.92 7.49 0.16
N CYS A 41 7.30 7.81 1.30
CA CYS A 41 5.96 7.34 1.64
C CYS A 41 4.94 7.75 0.58
N GLY A 42 4.01 6.83 0.28
CA GLY A 42 2.97 7.08 -0.70
C GLY A 42 1.80 7.92 -0.20
N ALA A 43 1.69 8.15 1.10
CA ALA A 43 0.63 9.02 1.62
C ALA A 43 0.87 10.44 1.16
N GLU A 44 -0.17 11.11 0.69
CA GLU A 44 -0.06 12.48 0.20
C GLU A 44 0.45 13.38 1.32
N ASN A 45 1.38 14.26 0.96
CA ASN A 45 2.03 15.20 1.88
C ASN A 45 2.94 14.54 2.92
N CYS A 46 3.35 13.30 2.71
CA CYS A 46 4.32 12.63 3.56
C CYS A 46 5.59 12.33 2.77
N SER A 47 6.76 12.66 3.33
CA SER A 47 8.04 12.43 2.68
C SER A 47 8.97 11.51 3.48
N LYS A 48 8.43 10.78 4.43
CA LYS A 48 9.24 9.84 5.23
C LYS A 48 9.71 8.68 4.36
N ARG A 49 10.84 8.08 4.74
CA ARG A 49 11.52 7.09 3.91
C ARG A 49 11.55 5.67 4.47
N ASN A 50 11.04 5.46 5.65
CA ASN A 50 11.04 4.13 6.27
C ASN A 50 9.80 3.36 5.82
N LEU A 51 9.88 2.73 4.65
CA LEU A 51 8.71 2.18 3.97
C LEU A 51 8.46 0.72 4.27
N VAL A 52 7.15 0.38 4.28
CA VAL A 52 6.67 -1.01 4.31
C VAL A 52 5.62 -1.16 3.22
N GLY A 53 5.34 -2.40 2.83
CA GLY A 53 4.23 -2.68 1.92
C GLY A 53 2.94 -2.76 2.73
N ALA A 54 2.19 -1.68 2.74
CA ALA A 54 0.99 -1.56 3.56
C ALA A 54 -0.22 -2.15 2.85
N HIS A 55 -1.09 -2.82 3.62
CA HIS A 55 -2.36 -3.34 3.11
C HIS A 55 -3.43 -2.28 3.28
N VAL A 56 -4.07 -1.91 2.19
CA VAL A 56 -5.11 -0.88 2.19
C VAL A 56 -6.32 -1.35 1.40
N GLN A 57 -7.46 -0.71 1.63
CA GLN A 57 -8.68 -0.86 0.83
C GLN A 57 -9.07 0.49 0.27
N LYS A 58 -9.68 0.48 -0.91
CA LYS A 58 -10.26 1.70 -1.48
C LYS A 58 -11.47 2.11 -0.65
N VAL A 59 -11.60 3.42 -0.41
CA VAL A 59 -12.75 3.95 0.35
C VAL A 59 -13.98 4.03 -0.54
N TYR A 60 -13.80 4.52 -1.77
CA TYR A 60 -14.94 4.72 -2.67
C TYR A 60 -15.17 3.51 -3.57
N GLY A 61 -16.43 3.34 -3.98
CA GLY A 61 -16.83 2.27 -4.88
C GLY A 61 -17.17 0.98 -4.16
N THR A 62 -17.39 -0.09 -4.93
CA THR A 62 -17.79 -1.39 -4.41
C THR A 62 -16.65 -2.38 -4.29
N ASP A 63 -15.46 -1.98 -4.73
CA ASP A 63 -14.27 -2.83 -4.68
C ASP A 63 -13.76 -2.93 -3.24
N LYS A 64 -13.89 -4.11 -2.65
CA LYS A 64 -13.45 -4.37 -1.28
C LYS A 64 -12.19 -5.23 -1.23
N LYS A 65 -11.48 -5.37 -2.34
CA LYS A 65 -10.22 -6.10 -2.37
C LYS A 65 -9.15 -5.37 -1.57
N TYR A 66 -8.15 -6.13 -1.16
CA TYR A 66 -7.00 -5.57 -0.46
C TYR A 66 -5.90 -5.27 -1.48
N TYR A 67 -5.19 -4.18 -1.24
CA TYR A 67 -4.11 -3.71 -2.11
C TYR A 67 -2.88 -3.42 -1.29
N ILE A 68 -1.72 -3.48 -1.95
CA ILE A 68 -0.43 -3.13 -1.35
C ILE A 68 0.01 -1.79 -1.93
N THR A 69 0.51 -0.92 -1.08
CA THR A 69 1.14 0.34 -1.50
C THR A 69 2.21 0.73 -0.48
N PRO A 70 3.32 1.37 -0.89
CA PRO A 70 4.39 1.72 0.05
C PRO A 70 3.99 2.88 0.95
N LEU A 71 4.06 2.66 2.26
CA LEU A 71 3.80 3.69 3.27
C LEU A 71 4.90 3.62 4.33
N CYS A 72 5.18 4.75 4.97
CA CYS A 72 6.05 4.73 6.15
C CYS A 72 5.31 4.09 7.32
N SER A 73 6.05 3.70 8.38
CA SER A 73 5.46 3.04 9.53
C SER A 73 4.33 3.84 10.15
N SER A 74 4.51 5.16 10.26
CA SER A 74 3.48 6.03 10.85
C SER A 74 2.20 6.02 10.04
N CYS A 75 2.31 6.18 8.72
CA CYS A 75 1.12 6.18 7.85
C CYS A 75 0.47 4.81 7.79
N ASN A 76 1.26 3.73 7.91
CA ASN A 76 0.72 2.37 7.95
C ASN A 76 -0.09 2.10 9.21
N GLN A 77 0.03 2.96 10.24
CA GLN A 77 -0.72 2.81 11.49
C GLN A 77 -1.89 3.78 11.58
N ARG A 78 -2.14 4.58 10.55
CA ARG A 78 -3.24 5.54 10.55
C ARG A 78 -4.58 4.81 10.63
N THR A 79 -5.52 5.38 11.37
CA THR A 79 -6.88 4.87 11.48
C THR A 79 -7.87 5.69 10.67
N ASP A 80 -7.41 6.80 10.09
CA ASP A 80 -8.23 7.65 9.22
C ASP A 80 -8.10 7.21 7.75
N GLU A 81 -8.90 7.82 6.91
CA GLU A 81 -8.82 7.67 5.46
C GLU A 81 -7.90 8.73 4.88
N PHE A 82 -7.14 8.38 3.85
CA PHE A 82 -6.17 9.32 3.29
C PHE A 82 -5.85 8.98 1.83
N ASP A 83 -5.29 9.96 1.12
CA ASP A 83 -4.89 9.78 -0.26
C ASP A 83 -3.49 9.20 -0.36
N VAL A 84 -3.29 8.30 -1.33
CA VAL A 84 -1.97 7.76 -1.68
C VAL A 84 -1.70 8.02 -3.14
N VAL A 85 -0.42 8.19 -3.47
CA VAL A 85 0.02 8.59 -4.81
C VAL A 85 0.72 7.46 -5.58
N TRP A 86 1.14 6.38 -4.90
CA TRP A 86 1.76 5.25 -5.57
C TRP A 86 0.70 4.24 -6.01
N ASP A 87 1.07 3.38 -6.96
CA ASP A 87 0.16 2.36 -7.48
C ASP A 87 -0.37 1.47 -6.36
N LEU A 88 -1.60 1.00 -6.52
CA LEU A 88 -2.20 -0.02 -5.67
C LEU A 88 -2.09 -1.35 -6.39
N ILE A 89 -1.36 -2.29 -5.79
CA ILE A 89 -1.18 -3.63 -6.38
C ILE A 89 -2.07 -4.62 -5.61
N PRO A 90 -2.96 -5.35 -6.29
CA PRO A 90 -3.87 -6.26 -5.58
C PRO A 90 -3.12 -7.36 -4.82
N VAL A 91 -3.59 -7.66 -3.63
CA VAL A 91 -3.14 -8.83 -2.89
C VAL A 91 -3.65 -10.07 -3.63
N PRO A 92 -2.81 -11.11 -3.81
CA PRO A 92 -3.28 -12.32 -4.49
C PRO A 92 -4.51 -12.91 -3.81
N SER A 93 -5.49 -13.34 -4.60
CA SER A 93 -6.76 -13.81 -4.08
C SER A 93 -6.67 -15.22 -3.48
N ASP A 94 -5.57 -15.91 -3.71
CA ASP A 94 -5.36 -17.27 -3.21
C ASP A 94 -4.54 -17.33 -1.92
N LEU A 95 -4.36 -16.18 -1.29
CA LEU A 95 -3.69 -16.12 0.00
C LEU A 95 -4.64 -16.35 1.15
#